data_54549e5439044eefb478a52ffcf66cb6
#
_entry.id   54549e5439044eefb478a52ffcf66cb6
#
_cell.length_a   1.000
_cell.length_b   1.000
_cell.length_c   1.000
_cell.angle_alpha   90.00
_cell.angle_beta   90.00
_cell.angle_gamma   90.00
#
_symmetry.space_group_name_H-M   'P 1'
#
loop_
_entity.id
_entity.type
_entity.pdbx_description
1 polymer ?
#
loop_
_entity_poly.entity_id
_entity_poly.type
_entity_poly.pdbx_seq_one_letter_code
_entity_poly.pdbx_strand_id
1 'polypeptide(L)'
;WLVSASVGGMAITSTLAGAAWLARNEAERQRVRAEAEAETARQTTRFMVDLFKVSDPSEALGNKITAREILDKGARRIDNELADQPAIQATLMDTMGTVYTSLGLYDSAIPLVRKAYERRLKLWGGEHAEVASSLNHLGEVLTLKSDYDEAEKRLREARTVRRQLFG
;
A
#
# COMPACT_ATOMS: atom_id res chain seq x y z
N TRP A 1 -37.41 -14.18 49.95
CA TRP A 1 -37.13 -14.93 48.69
C TRP A 1 -37.35 -14.13 47.40
N LEU A 2 -37.23 -12.78 47.42
CA LEU A 2 -37.46 -11.94 46.23
C LEU A 2 -36.29 -10.99 45.92
N VAL A 3 -35.12 -11.09 46.59
CA VAL A 3 -33.99 -10.18 46.40
C VAL A 3 -32.86 -10.75 45.52
N SER A 4 -32.86 -12.05 45.27
CA SER A 4 -31.75 -12.71 44.50
C SER A 4 -31.92 -12.73 42.97
N ALA A 5 -33.06 -12.32 42.42
CA ALA A 5 -33.30 -12.34 40.97
C ALA A 5 -32.87 -11.02 40.26
N SER A 6 -32.68 -9.91 40.95
CA SER A 6 -32.39 -8.62 40.34
C SER A 6 -30.90 -8.38 40.07
N VAL A 7 -29.99 -9.01 40.81
CA VAL A 7 -28.56 -8.81 40.67
C VAL A 7 -28.01 -9.57 39.43
N GLY A 8 -28.58 -10.75 39.13
CA GLY A 8 -28.19 -11.53 37.93
C GLY A 8 -28.59 -10.85 36.63
N GLY A 9 -29.73 -10.18 36.58
CA GLY A 9 -30.23 -9.48 35.39
C GLY A 9 -29.40 -8.25 35.02
N MET A 10 -28.91 -7.48 36.00
CA MET A 10 -28.05 -6.31 35.73
C MET A 10 -26.65 -6.67 35.25
N ALA A 11 -26.07 -7.75 35.73
CA ALA A 11 -24.76 -8.20 35.30
C ALA A 11 -24.76 -8.70 33.85
N ILE A 12 -25.82 -9.40 33.42
CA ILE A 12 -25.97 -9.92 32.06
C ILE A 12 -26.21 -8.76 31.06
N THR A 13 -27.00 -7.78 31.42
CA THR A 13 -27.27 -6.63 30.54
C THR A 13 -26.05 -5.73 30.37
N SER A 14 -25.21 -5.58 31.39
CA SER A 14 -23.97 -4.79 31.30
C SER A 14 -22.90 -5.49 30.42
N THR A 15 -22.81 -6.81 30.48
CA THR A 15 -21.88 -7.59 29.62
C THR A 15 -22.31 -7.58 28.16
N LEU A 16 -23.60 -7.72 27.87
CA LEU A 16 -24.17 -7.64 26.52
C LEU A 16 -24.01 -6.24 25.92
N ALA A 17 -24.26 -5.19 26.72
CA ALA A 17 -24.06 -3.81 26.29
C ALA A 17 -22.57 -3.52 25.99
N GLY A 18 -21.65 -4.04 26.82
CA GLY A 18 -20.21 -3.95 26.59
C GLY A 18 -19.76 -4.66 25.32
N ALA A 19 -20.23 -5.89 25.10
CA ALA A 19 -19.93 -6.65 23.89
C ALA A 19 -20.48 -5.96 22.62
N ALA A 20 -21.70 -5.44 22.67
CA ALA A 20 -22.31 -4.69 21.58
C ALA A 20 -21.55 -3.38 21.26
N TRP A 21 -21.07 -2.69 22.29
CA TRP A 21 -20.23 -1.49 22.13
C TRP A 21 -18.89 -1.81 21.49
N LEU A 22 -18.21 -2.88 21.94
CA LEU A 22 -16.94 -3.34 21.33
C LEU A 22 -17.13 -3.74 19.87
N ALA A 23 -18.17 -4.52 19.57
CA ALA A 23 -18.46 -4.93 18.19
C ALA A 23 -18.76 -3.72 17.28
N ARG A 24 -19.50 -2.73 17.80
CA ARG A 24 -19.81 -1.49 17.07
C ARG A 24 -18.56 -0.66 16.79
N ASN A 25 -17.68 -0.53 17.79
CA ASN A 25 -16.42 0.20 17.66
C ASN A 25 -15.46 -0.49 16.66
N GLU A 26 -15.42 -1.81 16.69
CA GLU A 26 -14.63 -2.60 15.72
C GLU A 26 -15.20 -2.46 14.29
N ALA A 27 -16.51 -2.55 14.12
CA ALA A 27 -17.16 -2.35 12.82
C ALA A 27 -16.89 -0.94 12.25
N GLU A 28 -16.93 0.09 13.10
CA GLU A 28 -16.62 1.45 12.67
C GLU A 28 -15.15 1.61 12.26
N ARG A 29 -14.23 1.03 13.02
CA ARG A 29 -12.79 1.00 12.63
C ARG A 29 -12.58 0.31 11.31
N GLN A 30 -13.22 -0.83 11.09
CA GLN A 30 -13.13 -1.57 9.81
C GLN A 30 -13.72 -0.76 8.66
N ARG A 31 -14.85 -0.08 8.89
CA ARG A 31 -15.47 0.80 7.90
C ARG A 31 -14.54 1.95 7.50
N VAL A 32 -13.96 2.67 8.48
CA VAL A 32 -13.03 3.78 8.22
C VAL A 32 -11.81 3.29 7.43
N ARG A 33 -11.27 2.10 7.77
CA ARG A 33 -10.16 1.50 7.00
C ARG A 33 -10.57 1.17 5.58
N ALA A 34 -11.72 0.52 5.39
CA ALA A 34 -12.22 0.17 4.06
C ALA A 34 -12.49 1.42 3.19
N GLU A 35 -13.02 2.49 3.78
CA GLU A 35 -13.23 3.78 3.08
C GLU A 35 -11.88 4.41 2.66
N ALA A 36 -10.87 4.40 3.53
CA ALA A 36 -9.53 4.90 3.21
C ALA A 36 -8.83 4.08 2.11
N GLU A 37 -8.94 2.76 2.17
CA GLU A 37 -8.41 1.86 1.13
C GLU A 37 -9.12 2.07 -0.22
N ALA A 38 -10.45 2.21 -0.20
CA ALA A 38 -11.24 2.48 -1.40
C ALA A 38 -10.88 3.84 -2.02
N GLU A 39 -10.64 4.87 -1.22
CA GLU A 39 -10.23 6.19 -1.72
C GLU A 39 -8.82 6.14 -2.31
N THR A 40 -7.88 5.46 -1.66
CA THR A 40 -6.53 5.22 -2.18
C THR A 40 -6.58 4.50 -3.53
N ALA A 41 -7.40 3.45 -3.65
CA ALA A 41 -7.59 2.71 -4.89
C ALA A 41 -8.18 3.59 -6.01
N ARG A 42 -9.18 4.42 -5.70
CA ARG A 42 -9.79 5.35 -6.68
C ARG A 42 -8.77 6.38 -7.16
N GLN A 43 -8.00 6.98 -6.28
CA GLN A 43 -6.99 7.98 -6.65
C GLN A 43 -5.86 7.35 -7.47
N THR A 44 -5.42 6.15 -7.10
CA THR A 44 -4.44 5.37 -7.88
C THR A 44 -4.95 5.11 -9.28
N THR A 45 -6.20 4.66 -9.41
CA THR A 45 -6.82 4.40 -10.72
C THR A 45 -6.94 5.67 -11.56
N ARG A 46 -7.40 6.78 -10.96
CA ARG A 46 -7.49 8.08 -11.66
C ARG A 46 -6.13 8.53 -12.17
N PHE A 47 -5.12 8.49 -11.31
CA PHE A 47 -3.76 8.87 -11.70
C PHE A 47 -3.24 8.02 -12.87
N MET A 48 -3.44 6.70 -12.82
CA MET A 48 -3.05 5.79 -13.92
C MET A 48 -3.79 6.11 -15.22
N VAL A 49 -5.11 6.34 -15.16
CA VAL A 49 -5.89 6.72 -16.32
C VAL A 49 -5.42 8.05 -16.91
N ASP A 50 -5.18 9.04 -16.06
CA ASP A 50 -4.72 10.36 -16.48
C ASP A 50 -3.30 10.33 -17.06
N LEU A 51 -2.45 9.43 -16.57
CA LEU A 51 -1.13 9.19 -17.13
C LEU A 51 -1.19 8.79 -18.63
N PHE A 52 -2.14 7.93 -18.98
CA PHE A 52 -2.32 7.49 -20.36
C PHE A 52 -3.14 8.47 -21.22
N LYS A 53 -4.02 9.29 -20.62
CA LYS A 53 -4.80 10.30 -21.35
C LYS A 53 -3.95 11.49 -21.85
N VAL A 54 -2.89 11.84 -21.14
CA VAL A 54 -1.98 12.94 -21.52
C VAL A 54 -1.15 12.61 -22.79
N SER A 55 -1.25 11.38 -23.29
CA SER A 55 -0.77 11.01 -24.63
C SER A 55 -1.80 11.46 -25.67
N ASP A 56 -2.03 12.80 -25.78
CA ASP A 56 -2.92 13.37 -26.79
C ASP A 56 -2.45 12.94 -28.18
N PRO A 57 -3.33 12.32 -29.00
CA PRO A 57 -3.01 11.95 -30.37
C PRO A 57 -2.56 13.14 -31.24
N SER A 58 -2.89 14.39 -30.86
CA SER A 58 -2.47 15.59 -31.55
C SER A 58 -1.00 15.98 -31.27
N GLU A 59 -0.45 15.65 -30.12
CA GLU A 59 1.00 15.78 -29.84
C GLU A 59 1.79 14.58 -30.41
N ALA A 60 1.12 13.48 -30.69
CA ALA A 60 1.69 12.27 -31.28
C ALA A 60 1.86 12.32 -32.80
N LEU A 61 1.50 13.43 -33.47
CA LEU A 61 1.71 13.65 -34.90
C LEU A 61 3.21 13.74 -35.22
N GLY A 62 3.88 12.57 -35.21
CA GLY A 62 5.28 12.39 -35.63
C GLY A 62 6.20 11.77 -34.61
N ASN A 63 5.91 11.76 -33.32
CA ASN A 63 6.71 11.10 -32.30
C ASN A 63 6.01 9.84 -31.75
N LYS A 64 6.64 8.67 -31.94
CA LYS A 64 6.24 7.44 -31.26
C LYS A 64 6.60 7.55 -29.78
N ILE A 65 5.68 8.05 -28.93
CA ILE A 65 5.86 8.01 -27.48
C ILE A 65 5.84 6.56 -27.05
N THR A 66 6.93 6.11 -26.45
CA THR A 66 7.04 4.74 -25.95
C THR A 66 6.33 4.59 -24.59
N ALA A 67 5.89 3.37 -24.28
CA ALA A 67 5.33 3.07 -22.95
C ALA A 67 6.31 3.47 -21.82
N ARG A 68 7.61 3.32 -22.06
CA ARG A 68 8.65 3.74 -21.12
C ARG A 68 8.62 5.25 -20.85
N GLU A 69 8.52 6.09 -21.88
CA GLU A 69 8.47 7.55 -21.72
C GLU A 69 7.23 8.00 -20.95
N ILE A 70 6.08 7.34 -21.17
CA ILE A 70 4.85 7.59 -20.40
C ILE A 70 5.07 7.25 -18.93
N LEU A 71 5.66 6.09 -18.64
CA LEU A 71 5.95 5.64 -17.29
C LEU A 71 6.98 6.56 -16.61
N ASP A 72 8.05 6.96 -17.28
CA ASP A 72 9.06 7.86 -16.75
C ASP A 72 8.46 9.25 -16.41
N LYS A 73 7.53 9.75 -17.25
CA LYS A 73 6.77 10.97 -16.98
C LYS A 73 5.89 10.81 -15.73
N GLY A 74 5.19 9.66 -15.62
CA GLY A 74 4.36 9.34 -14.47
C GLY A 74 5.14 9.25 -13.17
N ALA A 75 6.29 8.59 -13.17
CA ALA A 75 7.13 8.46 -11.99
C ALA A 75 7.59 9.83 -11.45
N ARG A 76 7.93 10.78 -12.35
CA ARG A 76 8.26 12.17 -11.97
C ARG A 76 7.06 12.93 -11.40
N ARG A 77 5.86 12.72 -11.97
CA ARG A 77 4.63 13.38 -11.50
C ARG A 77 4.24 12.94 -10.09
N ILE A 78 4.42 11.65 -9.75
CA ILE A 78 4.14 11.12 -8.40
C ILE A 78 4.89 11.92 -7.33
N ASP A 79 6.18 12.19 -7.54
CA ASP A 79 6.99 12.93 -6.57
C ASP A 79 6.51 14.38 -6.38
N ASN A 80 6.05 15.03 -7.45
CA ASN A 80 5.72 16.45 -7.45
C ASN A 80 4.25 16.75 -7.09
N GLU A 81 3.31 15.98 -7.63
CA GLU A 81 1.88 16.28 -7.53
C GLU A 81 1.23 15.69 -6.26
N LEU A 82 1.85 14.69 -5.63
CA LEU A 82 1.30 13.97 -4.48
C LEU A 82 2.15 14.11 -3.21
N ALA A 83 2.91 15.19 -3.10
CA ALA A 83 3.80 15.44 -1.96
C ALA A 83 3.05 15.40 -0.62
N ASP A 84 1.82 15.91 -0.59
CA ASP A 84 0.96 15.96 0.59
C ASP A 84 0.18 14.65 0.86
N GLN A 85 0.35 13.64 0.00
CA GLN A 85 -0.37 12.37 0.06
C GLN A 85 0.60 11.17 0.06
N PRO A 86 1.43 11.01 1.10
CA PRO A 86 2.54 10.07 1.09
C PRO A 86 2.10 8.59 1.01
N ALA A 87 0.91 8.24 1.49
CA ALA A 87 0.38 6.88 1.37
C ALA A 87 0.03 6.54 -0.09
N ILE A 88 -0.59 7.47 -0.81
CA ILE A 88 -0.93 7.33 -2.23
C ILE A 88 0.33 7.34 -3.08
N GLN A 89 1.29 8.23 -2.76
CA GLN A 89 2.61 8.20 -3.40
C GLN A 89 3.27 6.82 -3.30
N ALA A 90 3.31 6.23 -2.09
CA ALA A 90 3.92 4.93 -1.89
C ALA A 90 3.23 3.84 -2.71
N THR A 91 1.89 3.84 -2.75
CA THR A 91 1.10 2.89 -3.54
C THR A 91 1.37 3.04 -5.03
N LEU A 92 1.39 4.27 -5.55
CA LEU A 92 1.66 4.54 -6.96
C LEU A 92 3.09 4.18 -7.37
N MET A 93 4.08 4.48 -6.52
CA MET A 93 5.48 4.09 -6.77
C MET A 93 5.64 2.56 -6.82
N ASP A 94 4.98 1.84 -5.92
CA ASP A 94 4.98 0.39 -5.89
C ASP A 94 4.31 -0.21 -7.14
N THR A 95 3.16 0.34 -7.54
CA THR A 95 2.46 -0.05 -8.77
C THR A 95 3.29 0.21 -10.02
N MET A 96 3.92 1.39 -10.11
CA MET A 96 4.82 1.72 -11.22
C MET A 96 6.04 0.80 -11.24
N GLY A 97 6.59 0.48 -10.06
CA GLY A 97 7.65 -0.52 -9.90
C GLY A 97 7.26 -1.87 -10.46
N THR A 98 6.04 -2.33 -10.18
CA THR A 98 5.48 -3.57 -10.74
C THR A 98 5.41 -3.52 -12.27
N VAL A 99 4.93 -2.41 -12.84
CA VAL A 99 4.86 -2.25 -14.30
C VAL A 99 6.26 -2.29 -14.93
N TYR A 100 7.23 -1.56 -14.38
CA TYR A 100 8.61 -1.62 -14.87
C TYR A 100 9.22 -3.02 -14.76
N THR A 101 8.93 -3.73 -13.65
CA THR A 101 9.37 -5.12 -13.44
C THR A 101 8.81 -6.04 -14.51
N SER A 102 7.52 -5.92 -14.83
CA SER A 102 6.85 -6.70 -15.87
C SER A 102 7.41 -6.43 -17.28
N LEU A 103 7.97 -5.24 -17.50
CA LEU A 103 8.66 -4.87 -18.75
C LEU A 103 10.15 -5.25 -18.76
N GLY A 104 10.65 -5.90 -17.70
CA GLY A 104 12.07 -6.24 -17.56
C GLY A 104 12.98 -5.04 -17.29
N LEU A 105 12.42 -3.88 -16.94
CA LEU A 105 13.16 -2.64 -16.70
C LEU A 105 13.52 -2.50 -15.20
N TYR A 106 14.29 -3.48 -14.70
CA TYR A 106 14.60 -3.61 -13.26
C TYR A 106 15.35 -2.40 -12.70
N ASP A 107 16.23 -1.79 -13.47
CA ASP A 107 16.97 -0.58 -13.06
C ASP A 107 16.06 0.62 -12.81
N SER A 108 14.92 0.68 -13.49
CA SER A 108 13.87 1.70 -13.26
C SER A 108 12.91 1.30 -12.14
N ALA A 109 12.64 0.01 -11.97
CA ALA A 109 11.73 -0.52 -10.95
C ALA A 109 12.30 -0.37 -9.53
N ILE A 110 13.56 -0.78 -9.30
CA ILE A 110 14.19 -0.82 -7.97
C ILE A 110 14.12 0.52 -7.24
N PRO A 111 14.48 1.67 -7.84
CA PRO A 111 14.38 2.97 -7.16
C PRO A 111 12.96 3.32 -6.72
N LEU A 112 11.94 2.98 -7.51
CA LEU A 112 10.53 3.27 -7.19
C LEU A 112 10.05 2.40 -6.03
N VAL A 113 10.30 1.09 -6.09
CA VAL A 113 9.93 0.16 -5.02
C VAL A 113 10.65 0.50 -3.72
N ARG A 114 11.93 0.91 -3.79
CA ARG A 114 12.69 1.38 -2.63
C ARG A 114 12.09 2.64 -2.02
N LYS A 115 11.72 3.63 -2.84
CA LYS A 115 11.03 4.83 -2.37
C LYS A 115 9.67 4.51 -1.74
N ALA A 116 8.90 3.58 -2.31
CA ALA A 116 7.64 3.11 -1.74
C ALA A 116 7.85 2.51 -0.34
N TYR A 117 8.84 1.62 -0.20
CA TYR A 117 9.25 1.06 1.09
C TYR A 117 9.62 2.15 2.11
N GLU A 118 10.49 3.09 1.74
CA GLU A 118 10.95 4.16 2.64
C GLU A 118 9.81 5.06 3.11
N ARG A 119 8.84 5.38 2.22
CA ARG A 119 7.64 6.14 2.58
C ARG A 119 6.74 5.37 3.53
N ARG A 120 6.47 4.10 3.24
CA ARG A 120 5.66 3.23 4.10
C ARG A 120 6.31 3.06 5.48
N LEU A 121 7.64 2.91 5.54
CA LEU A 121 8.39 2.83 6.79
C LEU A 121 8.24 4.10 7.63
N LYS A 122 8.27 5.28 7.01
CA LYS A 122 8.07 6.57 7.69
C LYS A 122 6.64 6.76 8.19
N LEU A 123 5.65 6.27 7.43
CA LEU A 123 4.23 6.43 7.75
C LEU A 123 3.78 5.52 8.89
N TRP A 124 4.22 4.27 8.87
CA TRP A 124 3.64 3.23 9.73
C TRP A 124 4.63 2.53 10.66
N GLY A 125 5.92 2.83 10.54
CA GLY A 125 6.97 2.16 11.30
C GLY A 125 7.31 0.78 10.72
N GLY A 126 8.30 0.12 11.35
CA GLY A 126 8.85 -1.14 10.86
C GLY A 126 7.90 -2.35 10.94
N GLU A 127 6.99 -2.34 11.91
CA GLU A 127 6.07 -3.45 12.18
C GLU A 127 4.69 -3.21 11.52
N HIS A 128 4.67 -3.16 10.19
CA HIS A 128 3.43 -2.95 9.43
C HIS A 128 3.37 -3.84 8.20
N ALA A 129 2.18 -4.34 7.87
CA ALA A 129 1.96 -5.26 6.74
C ALA A 129 2.41 -4.67 5.40
N GLU A 130 2.13 -3.37 5.16
CA GLU A 130 2.54 -2.67 3.95
C GLU A 130 4.07 -2.52 3.82
N VAL A 131 4.78 -2.39 4.94
CA VAL A 131 6.24 -2.36 4.96
C VAL A 131 6.80 -3.73 4.58
N ALA A 132 6.25 -4.80 5.16
CA ALA A 132 6.62 -6.17 4.79
C ALA A 132 6.32 -6.49 3.33
N SER A 133 5.21 -5.95 2.78
CA SER A 133 4.86 -6.09 1.36
C SER A 133 5.88 -5.42 0.45
N SER A 134 6.27 -4.16 0.75
CA SER A 134 7.30 -3.46 -0.03
C SER A 134 8.68 -4.12 0.04
N LEU A 135 9.07 -4.62 1.21
CA LEU A 135 10.33 -5.38 1.37
C LEU A 135 10.33 -6.65 0.52
N ASN A 136 9.21 -7.37 0.49
CA ASN A 136 9.06 -8.56 -0.35
C ASN A 136 9.17 -8.22 -1.84
N HIS A 137 8.44 -7.20 -2.30
CA HIS A 137 8.48 -6.73 -3.69
C HIS A 137 9.90 -6.28 -4.08
N LEU A 138 10.58 -5.51 -3.21
CA LEU A 138 11.97 -5.11 -3.46
C LEU A 138 12.90 -6.32 -3.60
N GLY A 139 12.75 -7.32 -2.73
CA GLY A 139 13.52 -8.58 -2.80
C GLY A 139 13.24 -9.36 -4.10
N GLU A 140 11.99 -9.41 -4.56
CA GLU A 140 11.61 -10.05 -5.81
C GLU A 140 12.27 -9.37 -7.02
N VAL A 141 12.20 -8.03 -7.11
CA VAL A 141 12.80 -7.28 -8.22
C VAL A 141 14.33 -7.43 -8.24
N LEU A 142 14.97 -7.39 -7.06
CA LEU A 142 16.41 -7.63 -6.93
C LEU A 142 16.80 -9.03 -7.37
N THR A 143 15.98 -10.05 -7.05
CA THR A 143 16.18 -11.42 -7.52
C THR A 143 16.14 -11.50 -9.05
N LEU A 144 15.15 -10.84 -9.67
CA LEU A 144 15.05 -10.78 -11.14
C LEU A 144 16.21 -10.04 -11.79
N LYS A 145 16.79 -9.06 -11.09
CA LYS A 145 18.01 -8.38 -11.51
C LYS A 145 19.29 -9.20 -11.26
N SER A 146 19.20 -10.34 -10.57
CA SER A 146 20.31 -11.17 -10.12
C SER A 146 21.19 -10.54 -9.02
N ASP A 147 20.67 -9.58 -8.29
CA ASP A 147 21.28 -9.01 -7.08
C ASP A 147 20.85 -9.83 -5.84
N TYR A 148 21.39 -11.04 -5.75
CA TYR A 148 20.94 -12.03 -4.78
C TYR A 148 21.25 -11.68 -3.33
N ASP A 149 22.36 -11.00 -3.07
CA ASP A 149 22.77 -10.63 -1.70
C ASP A 149 21.79 -9.62 -1.08
N GLU A 150 21.48 -8.55 -1.81
CA GLU A 150 20.49 -7.58 -1.35
C GLU A 150 19.08 -8.18 -1.35
N ALA A 151 18.72 -9.00 -2.33
CA ALA A 151 17.42 -9.68 -2.38
C ALA A 151 17.19 -10.54 -1.15
N GLU A 152 18.16 -11.39 -0.77
CA GLU A 152 18.06 -12.24 0.41
C GLU A 152 17.86 -11.41 1.69
N LYS A 153 18.60 -10.32 1.84
CA LYS A 153 18.46 -9.39 2.97
C LYS A 153 17.04 -8.86 3.07
N ARG A 154 16.47 -8.35 1.97
CA ARG A 154 15.13 -7.76 1.96
C ARG A 154 14.03 -8.79 2.22
N LEU A 155 14.16 -9.99 1.65
CA LEU A 155 13.21 -11.07 1.88
C LEU A 155 13.24 -11.59 3.32
N ARG A 156 14.42 -11.65 3.96
CA ARG A 156 14.54 -11.98 5.37
C ARG A 156 13.91 -10.91 6.27
N GLU A 157 14.12 -9.63 5.98
CA GLU A 157 13.48 -8.52 6.67
C GLU A 157 11.95 -8.61 6.56
N ALA A 158 11.42 -8.82 5.35
CA ALA A 158 9.98 -9.01 5.12
C ALA A 158 9.39 -10.16 5.94
N ARG A 159 10.10 -11.30 5.95
CA ARG A 159 9.70 -12.48 6.73
C ARG A 159 9.68 -12.20 8.23
N THR A 160 10.66 -11.47 8.74
CA THR A 160 10.75 -11.10 10.16
C THR A 160 9.56 -10.24 10.57
N VAL A 161 9.25 -9.19 9.80
CA VAL A 161 8.09 -8.32 10.04
C VAL A 161 6.78 -9.11 10.02
N ARG A 162 6.60 -9.98 9.02
CA ARG A 162 5.39 -10.83 8.95
C ARG A 162 5.24 -11.74 10.15
N ARG A 163 6.35 -12.32 10.63
CA ARG A 163 6.32 -13.19 11.82
C ARG A 163 5.95 -12.39 13.08
N GLN A 164 6.40 -11.17 13.23
CA GLN A 164 6.04 -10.30 14.35
C GLN A 164 4.55 -9.92 14.34
N LEU A 165 3.97 -9.76 13.14
CA LEU A 165 2.57 -9.36 12.99
C LEU A 165 1.57 -10.50 13.15
N PHE A 166 1.95 -11.70 12.72
CA PHE A 166 0.99 -12.81 12.57
C PHE A 166 1.38 -14.09 13.33
N GLY A 167 2.57 -14.11 13.94
CA GLY A 167 3.09 -15.25 14.74
C GLY A 167 3.88 -16.22 13.89
#